data_a0194f2fd1dc8a25699aa4ad6b516d28
#
_entry.id   a0194f2fd1dc8a25699aa4ad6b516d28
#
_cell.length_a   1.000
_cell.length_b   1.000
_cell.length_c   1.000
_cell.angle_alpha   90.00
_cell.angle_beta   90.00
_cell.angle_gamma   90.00
#
_symmetry.space_group_name_H-M   'P 1'
#
loop_
_entity.id
_entity.type
_entity.pdbx_description
1 polymer ?
#
loop_
_entity_poly.entity_id
_entity_poly.type
_entity_poly.pdbx_seq_one_letter_code
_entity_poly.pdbx_strand_id
1 'polypeptide(L)'
;MAKLHIGEMLPDFAFSTANGKNMTVAKDVIGKKTVFWVIRYIGCTICRYDVHMLAQLYPQFEAKDTEVLVVMQSDPAIVREELKEANIPFEIVCDPEMKIYKQFEIPCAADKAELGGKDPALLQRLQVKSAAAKECGFVHGAYEGDEMQLPAVWVVEKDGKLSYVKYGEAVADIPTPAELLETL
;
A
#
# COMPACT_ATOMS: atom_id res chain seq x y z
N MET A 1 -4.57 12.16 16.15
CA MET A 1 -4.75 12.28 14.70
C MET A 1 -5.84 11.27 14.35
N ALA A 2 -6.48 11.30 13.24
CA ALA A 2 -7.72 10.54 13.03
C ALA A 2 -7.66 9.75 11.72
N LYS A 3 -8.50 8.72 11.59
CA LYS A 3 -8.72 8.03 10.33
C LYS A 3 -9.15 9.03 9.26
N LEU A 4 -8.72 8.78 8.04
CA LEU A 4 -9.11 9.56 6.87
C LEU A 4 -10.52 9.19 6.43
N HIS A 5 -11.28 10.17 5.92
CA HIS A 5 -12.62 9.98 5.38
C HIS A 5 -12.75 10.57 3.98
N ILE A 6 -13.61 9.98 3.17
CA ILE A 6 -13.91 10.48 1.83
C ILE A 6 -14.44 11.93 1.92
N GLY A 7 -13.95 12.81 1.05
CA GLY A 7 -14.29 14.23 0.99
C GLY A 7 -13.41 15.13 1.86
N GLU A 8 -12.61 14.58 2.77
CA GLU A 8 -11.65 15.36 3.56
C GLU A 8 -10.39 15.69 2.74
N MET A 9 -9.71 16.76 3.13
CA MET A 9 -8.38 17.09 2.62
C MET A 9 -7.34 16.16 3.25
N LEU A 10 -6.44 15.58 2.44
CA LEU A 10 -5.30 14.87 2.98
C LEU A 10 -4.41 15.86 3.74
N PRO A 11 -4.12 15.65 5.03
CA PRO A 11 -3.20 16.50 5.78
C PRO A 11 -1.80 16.53 5.16
N ASP A 12 -1.09 17.65 5.29
CA ASP A 12 0.32 17.71 4.88
C ASP A 12 1.20 16.90 5.85
N PHE A 13 2.06 16.08 5.31
CA PHE A 13 3.11 15.36 6.03
C PHE A 13 4.29 15.07 5.12
N ALA A 14 5.47 14.89 5.73
CA ALA A 14 6.69 14.53 5.03
C ALA A 14 6.93 13.03 5.08
N PHE A 15 7.50 12.48 4.01
CA PHE A 15 7.87 11.07 3.91
C PHE A 15 9.11 10.90 3.01
N SER A 16 9.79 9.78 3.17
CA SER A 16 10.96 9.44 2.36
C SER A 16 10.72 8.16 1.56
N THR A 17 11.30 8.08 0.37
CA THR A 17 11.15 6.91 -0.49
C THR A 17 12.39 6.00 -0.42
N ALA A 18 12.24 4.77 -0.89
CA ALA A 18 13.35 3.82 -1.01
C ALA A 18 14.51 4.37 -1.83
N ASN A 19 14.24 5.24 -2.80
CA ASN A 19 15.24 5.90 -3.66
C ASN A 19 15.88 7.16 -3.01
N GLY A 20 15.55 7.44 -1.74
CA GLY A 20 16.12 8.56 -0.99
C GLY A 20 15.51 9.93 -1.31
N LYS A 21 14.35 9.97 -1.99
CA LYS A 21 13.62 11.22 -2.18
C LYS A 21 12.90 11.60 -0.90
N ASN A 22 13.04 12.86 -0.48
CA ASN A 22 12.24 13.45 0.59
C ASN A 22 11.08 14.21 -0.04
N MET A 23 9.89 13.81 0.25
CA MET A 23 8.64 14.29 -0.34
C MET A 23 7.71 14.85 0.73
N THR A 24 6.78 15.72 0.33
CA THR A 24 5.67 16.18 1.17
C THR A 24 4.37 16.11 0.38
N VAL A 25 3.25 15.97 1.09
CA VAL A 25 1.94 15.97 0.42
C VAL A 25 1.72 17.28 -0.33
N ALA A 26 2.01 18.42 0.29
CA ALA A 26 1.80 19.74 -0.31
C ALA A 26 2.58 19.97 -1.61
N LYS A 27 3.79 19.42 -1.72
CA LYS A 27 4.67 19.66 -2.89
C LYS A 27 4.53 18.60 -3.97
N ASP A 28 4.39 17.33 -3.55
CA ASP A 28 4.64 16.19 -4.43
C ASP A 28 3.38 15.41 -4.76
N VAL A 29 2.29 15.61 -3.98
CA VAL A 29 1.01 14.93 -4.14
C VAL A 29 -0.06 15.89 -4.65
N ILE A 30 -0.23 17.07 -4.02
CA ILE A 30 -1.23 18.04 -4.45
C ILE A 30 -0.96 18.49 -5.90
N GLY A 31 -2.00 18.54 -6.71
CA GLY A 31 -1.91 18.81 -8.14
C GLY A 31 -1.89 17.55 -9.01
N LYS A 32 -1.78 16.37 -8.39
CA LYS A 32 -1.79 15.06 -9.04
C LYS A 32 -2.85 14.18 -8.43
N LYS A 33 -3.50 13.33 -9.23
CA LYS A 33 -4.32 12.25 -8.67
C LYS A 33 -3.37 11.16 -8.21
N THR A 34 -3.44 10.76 -6.94
CA THR A 34 -2.45 9.86 -6.34
C THR A 34 -3.13 8.77 -5.51
N VAL A 35 -2.75 7.54 -5.75
CA VAL A 35 -3.12 6.38 -4.92
C VAL A 35 -2.05 6.19 -3.86
N PHE A 36 -2.44 6.15 -2.59
CA PHE A 36 -1.62 5.62 -1.50
C PHE A 36 -2.04 4.17 -1.24
N TRP A 37 -1.10 3.25 -1.50
CA TRP A 37 -1.28 1.83 -1.30
C TRP A 37 -0.47 1.38 -0.10
N VAL A 38 -1.10 1.33 1.08
CA VAL A 38 -0.43 1.05 2.35
C VAL A 38 -0.49 -0.43 2.65
N ILE A 39 0.67 -1.05 2.76
CA ILE A 39 0.85 -2.48 3.00
C ILE A 39 1.84 -2.72 4.14
N ARG A 40 2.11 -3.96 4.51
CA ARG A 40 2.97 -4.26 5.65
C ARG A 40 4.46 -3.97 5.39
N TYR A 41 5.17 -4.90 4.80
CA TYR A 41 6.62 -4.84 4.56
C TYR A 41 6.99 -5.66 3.32
N ILE A 42 8.17 -5.43 2.76
CA ILE A 42 8.58 -6.04 1.50
C ILE A 42 8.78 -7.55 1.59
N GLY A 43 9.16 -8.10 2.74
CA GLY A 43 9.29 -9.55 2.95
C GLY A 43 7.96 -10.32 2.95
N CYS A 44 6.82 -9.64 3.06
CA CYS A 44 5.49 -10.25 3.05
C CYS A 44 5.12 -10.71 1.63
N THR A 45 4.84 -11.99 1.44
CA THR A 45 4.53 -12.61 0.13
C THR A 45 3.41 -11.90 -0.62
N ILE A 46 2.28 -11.65 0.05
CA ILE A 46 1.12 -11.00 -0.58
C ILE A 46 1.33 -9.50 -0.81
N CYS A 47 2.19 -8.86 -0.01
CA CYS A 47 2.57 -7.46 -0.22
C CYS A 47 3.48 -7.32 -1.45
N ARG A 48 4.42 -8.25 -1.64
CA ARG A 48 5.24 -8.33 -2.88
C ARG A 48 4.38 -8.55 -4.11
N TYR A 49 3.35 -9.38 -3.99
CA TYR A 49 2.40 -9.60 -5.07
C TYR A 49 1.62 -8.32 -5.40
N ASP A 50 1.21 -7.53 -4.40
CA ASP A 50 0.58 -6.23 -4.65
C ASP A 50 1.51 -5.29 -5.42
N VAL A 51 2.77 -5.16 -5.00
CA VAL A 51 3.77 -4.34 -5.68
C VAL A 51 3.95 -4.80 -7.14
N HIS A 52 4.04 -6.13 -7.35
CA HIS A 52 4.13 -6.72 -8.70
C HIS A 52 2.92 -6.37 -9.55
N MET A 53 1.70 -6.56 -9.05
CA MET A 53 0.47 -6.28 -9.80
C MET A 53 0.29 -4.79 -10.08
N LEU A 54 0.64 -3.93 -9.14
CA LEU A 54 0.65 -2.48 -9.34
C LEU A 54 1.64 -2.10 -10.46
N ALA A 55 2.83 -2.69 -10.49
CA ALA A 55 3.81 -2.45 -11.54
C ALA A 55 3.34 -2.93 -12.92
N GLN A 56 2.71 -4.11 -12.99
CA GLN A 56 2.13 -4.64 -14.23
C GLN A 56 1.00 -3.75 -14.78
N LEU A 57 0.18 -3.19 -13.91
CA LEU A 57 -0.98 -2.38 -14.28
C LEU A 57 -0.69 -0.88 -14.29
N TYR A 58 0.53 -0.46 -13.95
CA TYR A 58 0.88 0.95 -13.83
C TYR A 58 0.58 1.79 -15.08
N PRO A 59 0.80 1.29 -16.32
CA PRO A 59 0.42 2.04 -17.52
C PRO A 59 -1.08 2.38 -17.59
N GLN A 60 -1.95 1.59 -16.93
CA GLN A 60 -3.38 1.89 -16.86
C GLN A 60 -3.69 2.99 -15.84
N PHE A 61 -2.91 3.08 -14.75
CA PHE A 61 -2.97 4.21 -13.80
C PHE A 61 -2.49 5.50 -14.49
N GLU A 62 -1.37 5.44 -15.21
CA GLU A 62 -0.86 6.58 -15.98
C GLU A 62 -1.87 7.06 -17.03
N ALA A 63 -2.55 6.15 -17.74
CA ALA A 63 -3.59 6.48 -18.71
C ALA A 63 -4.80 7.22 -18.08
N LYS A 64 -4.97 7.08 -16.75
CA LYS A 64 -5.97 7.80 -15.95
C LYS A 64 -5.38 9.03 -15.23
N ASP A 65 -4.17 9.46 -15.61
CA ASP A 65 -3.45 10.57 -14.98
C ASP A 65 -3.32 10.39 -13.45
N THR A 66 -3.03 9.15 -13.04
CA THR A 66 -2.98 8.73 -11.64
C THR A 66 -1.60 8.18 -11.30
N GLU A 67 -0.96 8.76 -10.28
CA GLU A 67 0.28 8.25 -9.70
C GLU A 67 0.00 7.23 -8.60
N VAL A 68 0.98 6.37 -8.32
CA VAL A 68 0.92 5.39 -7.23
C VAL A 68 2.08 5.61 -6.27
N LEU A 69 1.79 5.65 -4.99
CA LEU A 69 2.76 5.62 -3.89
C LEU A 69 2.45 4.38 -3.04
N VAL A 70 3.39 3.43 -2.99
CA VAL A 70 3.28 2.29 -2.10
C VAL A 70 3.96 2.63 -0.78
N VAL A 71 3.23 2.48 0.34
CA VAL A 71 3.75 2.76 1.69
C VAL A 71 3.98 1.44 2.42
N MET A 72 5.16 1.26 2.99
CA MET A 72 5.49 0.08 3.78
C MET A 72 6.43 0.40 4.94
N GLN A 73 6.43 -0.45 5.96
CA GLN A 73 7.28 -0.29 7.16
C GLN A 73 8.71 -0.81 6.99
N SER A 74 9.11 -1.11 5.76
CA SER A 74 10.45 -1.63 5.48
C SER A 74 11.52 -0.56 5.49
N ASP A 75 12.74 -0.98 5.86
CA ASP A 75 13.94 -0.17 5.70
C ASP A 75 14.23 0.10 4.22
N PRO A 76 14.60 1.34 3.82
CA PRO A 76 14.88 1.67 2.43
C PRO A 76 15.97 0.81 1.77
N ALA A 77 16.98 0.37 2.53
CA ALA A 77 18.05 -0.47 2.00
C ALA A 77 17.55 -1.88 1.68
N ILE A 78 16.67 -2.42 2.53
CA ILE A 78 16.03 -3.72 2.31
C ILE A 78 15.13 -3.66 1.07
N VAL A 79 14.30 -2.63 0.94
CA VAL A 79 13.45 -2.44 -0.24
C VAL A 79 14.27 -2.38 -1.52
N ARG A 80 15.35 -1.60 -1.55
CA ARG A 80 16.23 -1.52 -2.72
C ARG A 80 16.86 -2.85 -3.08
N GLU A 81 17.33 -3.62 -2.09
CA GLU A 81 17.93 -4.93 -2.34
C GLU A 81 16.91 -5.94 -2.87
N GLU A 82 15.73 -6.00 -2.25
CA GLU A 82 14.67 -6.94 -2.62
C GLU A 82 14.04 -6.64 -4.00
N LEU A 83 14.07 -5.39 -4.43
CA LEU A 83 13.48 -4.94 -5.69
C LEU A 83 14.51 -4.57 -6.77
N LYS A 84 15.81 -4.81 -6.55
CA LYS A 84 16.88 -4.40 -7.48
C LYS A 84 16.74 -4.95 -8.90
N GLU A 85 16.15 -6.15 -9.04
CA GLU A 85 15.90 -6.80 -10.33
C GLU A 85 14.50 -6.50 -10.88
N ALA A 86 13.66 -5.80 -10.10
CA ALA A 86 12.29 -5.47 -10.49
C ALA A 86 12.24 -4.07 -11.09
N ASN A 87 11.55 -3.93 -12.22
CA ASN A 87 11.24 -2.63 -12.79
C ASN A 87 9.99 -2.06 -12.12
N ILE A 88 10.19 -1.27 -11.06
CA ILE A 88 9.12 -0.62 -10.31
C ILE A 88 8.96 0.82 -10.83
N PRO A 89 7.86 1.15 -11.49
CA PRO A 89 7.68 2.45 -12.15
C PRO A 89 7.18 3.57 -11.23
N PHE A 90 6.97 3.29 -9.95
CA PHE A 90 6.46 4.23 -8.94
C PHE A 90 7.37 4.29 -7.72
N GLU A 91 7.14 5.26 -6.85
CA GLU A 91 7.90 5.40 -5.61
C GLU A 91 7.36 4.51 -4.50
N ILE A 92 8.27 3.94 -3.71
CA ILE A 92 7.94 3.21 -2.49
C ILE A 92 8.34 4.07 -1.30
N VAL A 93 7.36 4.45 -0.51
CA VAL A 93 7.51 5.20 0.74
C VAL A 93 7.91 4.23 1.85
N CYS A 94 9.03 4.49 2.48
CA CYS A 94 9.55 3.68 3.58
C CYS A 94 9.25 4.36 4.91
N ASP A 95 8.49 3.70 5.77
CA ASP A 95 8.08 4.20 7.08
C ASP A 95 8.42 3.20 8.20
N PRO A 96 9.72 2.91 8.44
CA PRO A 96 10.13 1.92 9.46
C PRO A 96 9.76 2.35 10.89
N GLU A 97 9.54 3.64 11.14
CA GLU A 97 9.08 4.16 12.43
C GLU A 97 7.54 4.15 12.58
N MET A 98 6.83 3.72 11.54
CA MET A 98 5.35 3.64 11.48
C MET A 98 4.66 4.98 11.79
N LYS A 99 5.25 6.10 11.34
CA LYS A 99 4.70 7.45 11.54
C LYS A 99 3.38 7.62 10.78
N ILE A 100 3.34 7.22 9.51
CA ILE A 100 2.15 7.30 8.65
C ILE A 100 1.06 6.38 9.19
N TYR A 101 1.41 5.15 9.58
CA TYR A 101 0.45 4.19 10.14
C TYR A 101 -0.19 4.72 11.43
N LYS A 102 0.62 5.27 12.34
CA LYS A 102 0.13 5.87 13.59
C LYS A 102 -0.65 7.17 13.36
N GLN A 103 -0.19 8.00 12.42
CA GLN A 103 -0.83 9.27 12.10
C GLN A 103 -2.26 9.09 11.62
N PHE A 104 -2.49 8.09 10.76
CA PHE A 104 -3.79 7.82 10.15
C PHE A 104 -4.54 6.66 10.79
N GLU A 105 -4.09 6.21 11.98
CA GLU A 105 -4.74 5.16 12.77
C GLU A 105 -5.02 3.90 11.93
N ILE A 106 -4.04 3.48 11.07
CA ILE A 106 -4.17 2.27 10.29
C ILE A 106 -4.14 1.08 11.26
N PRO A 107 -5.19 0.24 11.29
CA PRO A 107 -5.36 -0.74 12.35
C PRO A 107 -4.34 -1.88 12.27
N CYS A 108 -4.10 -2.54 13.40
CA CYS A 108 -3.42 -3.82 13.49
C CYS A 108 -4.42 -4.90 13.88
N ALA A 109 -4.25 -6.10 13.38
CA ALA A 109 -5.00 -7.26 13.82
C ALA A 109 -4.58 -7.67 15.24
N ALA A 110 -5.52 -8.15 16.06
CA ALA A 110 -5.22 -8.61 17.40
C ALA A 110 -4.45 -9.95 17.41
N ASP A 111 -4.64 -10.77 16.37
CA ASP A 111 -4.00 -12.06 16.22
C ASP A 111 -3.94 -12.51 14.74
N LYS A 112 -3.30 -13.66 14.48
CA LYS A 112 -3.18 -14.23 13.13
C LYS A 112 -4.51 -14.63 12.49
N ALA A 113 -5.50 -14.97 13.29
CA ALA A 113 -6.84 -15.33 12.78
C ALA A 113 -7.55 -14.08 12.26
N GLU A 114 -7.46 -12.97 12.97
CA GLU A 114 -7.98 -11.68 12.53
C GLU A 114 -7.19 -11.15 11.33
N LEU A 115 -5.85 -11.27 11.36
CA LEU A 115 -5.00 -10.90 10.22
C LEU A 115 -5.40 -11.63 8.94
N GLY A 116 -5.71 -12.93 9.01
CA GLY A 116 -6.18 -13.72 7.88
C GLY A 116 -7.61 -13.39 7.43
N GLY A 117 -8.41 -12.82 8.32
CA GLY A 117 -9.84 -12.56 8.13
C GLY A 117 -10.72 -13.64 8.73
N LYS A 118 -11.67 -13.22 9.56
CA LYS A 118 -12.65 -14.12 10.19
C LYS A 118 -13.86 -14.39 9.26
N ASP A 119 -14.10 -13.49 8.33
CA ASP A 119 -15.14 -13.64 7.32
C ASP A 119 -14.69 -14.62 6.22
N PRO A 120 -15.56 -15.60 5.82
CA PRO A 120 -15.23 -16.56 4.76
C PRO A 120 -14.83 -15.91 3.42
N ALA A 121 -15.41 -14.76 3.07
CA ALA A 121 -15.07 -14.05 1.84
C ALA A 121 -13.65 -13.46 1.91
N LEU A 122 -13.24 -12.91 3.06
CA LEU A 122 -11.89 -12.42 3.29
C LEU A 122 -10.85 -13.53 3.28
N LEU A 123 -11.18 -14.68 3.89
CA LEU A 123 -10.33 -15.87 3.82
C LEU A 123 -10.15 -16.36 2.38
N GLN A 124 -11.22 -16.37 1.60
CA GLN A 124 -11.15 -16.73 0.18
C GLN A 124 -10.28 -15.75 -0.62
N ARG A 125 -10.42 -14.43 -0.39
CA ARG A 125 -9.54 -13.42 -1.01
C ARG A 125 -8.08 -13.67 -0.68
N LEU A 126 -7.77 -13.95 0.57
CA LEU A 126 -6.41 -14.27 1.00
C LEU A 126 -5.88 -15.54 0.33
N GLN A 127 -6.70 -16.59 0.22
CA GLN A 127 -6.31 -17.85 -0.43
C GLN A 127 -6.00 -17.64 -1.91
N VAL A 128 -6.87 -16.93 -2.64
CA VAL A 128 -6.68 -16.61 -4.06
C VAL A 128 -5.41 -15.79 -4.26
N LYS A 129 -5.23 -14.74 -3.47
CA LYS A 129 -4.05 -13.88 -3.55
C LYS A 129 -2.75 -14.61 -3.19
N SER A 130 -2.80 -15.47 -2.18
CA SER A 130 -1.65 -16.29 -1.78
C SER A 130 -1.26 -17.33 -2.84
N ALA A 131 -2.26 -17.94 -3.50
CA ALA A 131 -2.01 -18.86 -4.59
C ALA A 131 -1.35 -18.15 -5.78
N ALA A 132 -1.90 -17.02 -6.20
CA ALA A 132 -1.34 -16.21 -7.29
C ALA A 132 0.09 -15.71 -6.97
N ALA A 133 0.33 -15.29 -5.73
CA ALA A 133 1.68 -14.88 -5.30
C ALA A 133 2.70 -16.03 -5.41
N LYS A 134 2.30 -17.26 -5.03
CA LYS A 134 3.14 -18.46 -5.17
C LYS A 134 3.39 -18.82 -6.63
N GLU A 135 2.39 -18.70 -7.49
CA GLU A 135 2.55 -18.92 -8.95
C GLU A 135 3.54 -17.93 -9.57
N CYS A 136 3.59 -16.70 -9.05
CA CYS A 136 4.61 -15.71 -9.42
C CYS A 136 6.00 -16.00 -8.80
N GLY A 137 6.15 -17.05 -8.02
CA GLY A 137 7.42 -17.43 -7.39
C GLY A 137 7.76 -16.66 -6.12
N PHE A 138 6.84 -15.85 -5.57
CA PHE A 138 7.10 -15.11 -4.34
C PHE A 138 7.09 -16.03 -3.13
N VAL A 139 8.15 -15.91 -2.33
CA VAL A 139 8.31 -16.58 -1.03
C VAL A 139 8.40 -15.51 0.06
N HIS A 140 8.09 -15.90 1.30
CA HIS A 140 8.20 -14.99 2.43
C HIS A 140 9.67 -14.69 2.73
N GLY A 141 10.00 -13.39 2.79
CA GLY A 141 11.31 -12.89 3.15
C GLY A 141 11.44 -12.59 4.66
N ALA A 142 12.32 -11.65 4.99
CA ALA A 142 12.49 -11.21 6.37
C ALA A 142 11.24 -10.55 6.93
N TYR A 143 11.03 -10.72 8.24
CA TYR A 143 10.00 -9.99 8.98
C TYR A 143 10.51 -8.61 9.36
N GLU A 144 9.66 -7.59 9.22
CA GLU A 144 9.97 -6.20 9.54
C GLU A 144 8.77 -5.54 10.22
N GLY A 145 9.03 -4.68 11.19
CA GLY A 145 7.99 -3.89 11.86
C GLY A 145 6.92 -4.73 12.57
N ASP A 146 5.67 -4.32 12.45
CA ASP A 146 4.52 -5.04 13.03
C ASP A 146 3.93 -6.03 12.02
N GLU A 147 4.06 -7.32 12.31
CA GLU A 147 3.51 -8.39 11.48
C GLU A 147 1.97 -8.41 11.45
N MET A 148 1.33 -7.81 12.45
CA MET A 148 -0.14 -7.74 12.55
C MET A 148 -0.72 -6.52 11.85
N GLN A 149 0.12 -5.67 11.24
CA GLN A 149 -0.34 -4.48 10.52
C GLN A 149 -1.34 -4.83 9.42
N LEU A 150 -2.47 -4.16 9.40
CA LEU A 150 -3.48 -4.26 8.34
C LEU A 150 -3.22 -3.23 7.23
N PRO A 151 -3.68 -3.48 6.01
CA PRO A 151 -3.46 -2.58 4.89
C PRO A 151 -4.49 -1.45 4.86
N ALA A 152 -4.18 -0.40 4.09
CA ALA A 152 -5.14 0.64 3.72
C ALA A 152 -4.88 1.12 2.28
N VAL A 153 -5.92 1.63 1.63
CA VAL A 153 -5.81 2.29 0.32
C VAL A 153 -6.62 3.56 0.36
N TRP A 154 -6.04 4.65 -0.11
CA TRP A 154 -6.78 5.88 -0.37
C TRP A 154 -6.35 6.55 -1.68
N VAL A 155 -7.28 7.29 -2.27
CA VAL A 155 -7.06 8.07 -3.49
C VAL A 155 -7.24 9.53 -3.17
N VAL A 156 -6.22 10.30 -3.52
CA VAL A 156 -6.18 11.76 -3.37
C VAL A 156 -6.39 12.38 -4.74
N GLU A 157 -7.40 13.23 -4.87
CA GLU A 157 -7.64 14.00 -6.08
C GLU A 157 -6.65 15.16 -6.21
N LYS A 158 -6.59 15.78 -7.38
CA LYS A 158 -5.67 16.91 -7.67
C LYS A 158 -5.84 18.10 -6.73
N ASP A 159 -7.05 18.31 -6.19
CA ASP A 159 -7.33 19.37 -5.23
C ASP A 159 -6.95 18.99 -3.78
N GLY A 160 -6.46 17.77 -3.58
CA GLY A 160 -6.05 17.24 -2.26
C GLY A 160 -7.15 16.54 -1.49
N LYS A 161 -8.37 16.45 -2.03
CA LYS A 161 -9.47 15.72 -1.39
C LYS A 161 -9.37 14.22 -1.62
N LEU A 162 -9.84 13.47 -0.63
CA LEU A 162 -9.93 12.02 -0.69
C LEU A 162 -11.21 11.62 -1.43
N SER A 163 -11.08 10.93 -2.57
CA SER A 163 -12.19 10.36 -3.33
C SER A 163 -12.46 8.90 -2.99
N TYR A 164 -11.47 8.20 -2.45
CA TYR A 164 -11.58 6.82 -2.00
C TYR A 164 -10.78 6.61 -0.72
N VAL A 165 -11.33 5.87 0.23
CA VAL A 165 -10.66 5.47 1.47
C VAL A 165 -11.14 4.08 1.87
N LYS A 166 -10.21 3.15 2.05
CA LYS A 166 -10.46 1.82 2.60
C LYS A 166 -9.39 1.49 3.63
N TYR A 167 -9.81 1.16 4.83
CA TYR A 167 -9.01 0.50 5.86
C TYR A 167 -9.36 -0.98 5.85
N GLY A 168 -8.38 -1.84 5.70
CA GLY A 168 -8.61 -3.27 5.68
C GLY A 168 -8.92 -3.83 7.08
N GLU A 169 -9.80 -4.81 7.14
CA GLU A 169 -10.13 -5.60 8.33
C GLU A 169 -9.38 -6.94 8.36
N ALA A 170 -8.70 -7.26 7.25
CA ALA A 170 -7.80 -8.41 7.10
C ALA A 170 -6.67 -8.04 6.12
N VAL A 171 -5.62 -8.85 6.09
CA VAL A 171 -4.42 -8.57 5.28
C VAL A 171 -4.69 -8.54 3.76
N ALA A 172 -5.76 -9.15 3.29
CA ALA A 172 -6.21 -9.12 1.90
C ALA A 172 -7.47 -8.27 1.68
N ASP A 173 -7.91 -7.50 2.69
CA ASP A 173 -9.14 -6.69 2.63
C ASP A 173 -8.87 -5.27 2.11
N ILE A 174 -8.25 -5.20 0.96
CA ILE A 174 -8.17 -4.00 0.13
C ILE A 174 -8.51 -4.39 -1.32
N PRO A 175 -8.92 -3.47 -2.18
CA PRO A 175 -9.15 -3.80 -3.57
C PRO A 175 -7.89 -4.40 -4.20
N THR A 176 -8.03 -5.20 -5.24
CA THR A 176 -6.92 -5.48 -6.13
C THR A 176 -6.61 -4.23 -6.96
N PRO A 177 -5.41 -4.08 -7.54
CA PRO A 177 -5.12 -2.96 -8.43
C PRO A 177 -6.10 -2.83 -9.60
N ALA A 178 -6.59 -3.95 -10.14
CA ALA A 178 -7.60 -3.96 -11.20
C ALA A 178 -8.97 -3.44 -10.70
N GLU A 179 -9.43 -3.92 -9.53
CA GLU A 179 -10.66 -3.43 -8.90
C GLU A 179 -10.58 -1.92 -8.61
N LEU A 180 -9.43 -1.42 -8.14
CA LEU A 180 -9.26 0.01 -7.90
C LEU A 180 -9.33 0.82 -9.20
N LEU A 181 -8.70 0.33 -10.27
CA LEU A 181 -8.72 0.98 -11.59
C LEU A 181 -10.15 1.18 -12.14
N GLU A 182 -11.09 0.29 -11.80
CA GLU A 182 -12.50 0.43 -12.20
C GLU A 182 -13.20 1.60 -11.47
N THR A 183 -12.66 2.05 -10.35
CA THR A 183 -13.23 3.15 -9.55
C THR A 183 -12.60 4.51 -9.82
N LEU A 184 -11.45 4.56 -10.51
CA LEU A 184 -10.74 5.77 -10.91
C LEU A 184 -11.29 6.32 -12.22
#